data_6c14acf494799eb420103a893fdf77e9
#
_entry.id   6c14acf494799eb420103a893fdf77e9
#
_cell.length_a   1.000
_cell.length_b   1.000
_cell.length_c   1.000
_cell.angle_alpha   90.00
_cell.angle_beta   90.00
_cell.angle_gamma   90.00
#
_symmetry.space_group_name_H-M   'P 1'
#
loop_
_entity.id
_entity.type
_entity.pdbx_description
1 polymer ?
#
loop_
_entity_poly.entity_id
_entity_poly.type
_entity_poly.pdbx_seq_one_letter_code
_entity_poly.pdbx_strand_id
1 'polypeptide(L)'
;MNVNEVAKNFTGQSGLAYGIDTAIKALRPNAKFEMSAGGGTFNFPRWEDPDGKAPPTKDEIMAEFERQKSVAEYYQYAYDRCHHYPDGFEQLDMLWHAVNDGLCDGLKDSEWFKRIDEVKKKFPK
;
A
#
# COMPACT_ATOMS: atom_id res chain seq x y z
N MET A 1 -1.69 -19.63 4.59
CA MET A 1 -2.40 -18.53 5.29
C MET A 1 -3.85 -18.93 5.53
N ASN A 2 -4.36 -18.72 6.73
CA ASN A 2 -5.74 -19.03 7.07
C ASN A 2 -6.68 -17.93 6.52
N VAL A 3 -7.71 -18.32 5.79
CA VAL A 3 -8.71 -17.40 5.22
C VAL A 3 -9.33 -16.47 6.27
N ASN A 4 -9.54 -16.98 7.49
CA ASN A 4 -10.13 -16.20 8.58
C ASN A 4 -9.18 -15.13 9.12
N GLU A 5 -7.88 -15.37 9.08
CA GLU A 5 -6.85 -14.37 9.45
C GLU A 5 -6.74 -13.29 8.41
N VAL A 6 -6.75 -13.66 7.13
CA VAL A 6 -6.70 -12.74 6.01
C VAL A 6 -7.91 -11.80 6.00
N ALA A 7 -9.10 -12.31 6.31
CA ALA A 7 -10.30 -11.48 6.39
C ALA A 7 -10.29 -10.47 7.56
N LYS A 8 -9.50 -10.72 8.60
CA LYS A 8 -9.41 -9.86 9.80
C LYS A 8 -8.31 -8.79 9.73
N ASN A 9 -7.22 -9.05 9.01
CA ASN A 9 -6.00 -8.25 9.03
C ASN A 9 -5.89 -7.31 7.83
N PHE A 10 -6.99 -6.73 7.45
CA PHE A 10 -7.04 -5.87 6.30
C PHE A 10 -6.61 -4.44 6.64
N THR A 11 -5.32 -4.15 6.54
CA THR A 11 -4.81 -2.77 6.54
C THR A 11 -3.67 -2.65 5.53
N GLY A 12 -3.99 -2.12 4.35
CA GLY A 12 -2.96 -1.71 3.41
C GLY A 12 -2.16 -0.55 4.00
N GLN A 13 -0.94 -0.80 4.42
CA GLN A 13 -0.06 0.22 5.00
C GLN A 13 0.75 0.99 3.96
N SER A 14 0.85 0.46 2.75
CA SER A 14 1.60 1.08 1.64
C SER A 14 0.83 2.17 0.88
N GLY A 15 -0.37 2.54 1.31
CA GLY A 15 -1.28 3.39 0.53
C GLY A 15 -1.93 2.67 -0.67
N LEU A 16 -1.55 1.43 -0.95
CA LEU A 16 -2.19 0.57 -1.93
C LEU A 16 -3.17 -0.37 -1.23
N ALA A 17 -4.43 -0.33 -1.66
CA ALA A 17 -5.46 -1.20 -1.10
C ALA A 17 -5.23 -2.65 -1.53
N TYR A 18 -5.24 -3.57 -0.58
CA TYR A 18 -5.33 -5.00 -0.84
C TYR A 18 -6.23 -5.67 0.20
N GLY A 19 -6.86 -6.76 -0.17
CA GLY A 19 -7.76 -7.49 0.70
C GLY A 19 -8.67 -8.43 -0.08
N ILE A 20 -9.48 -9.14 0.66
CA ILE A 20 -10.37 -10.14 0.06
C ILE A 20 -11.41 -9.48 -0.83
N ASP A 21 -12.06 -8.43 -0.37
CA ASP A 21 -13.04 -7.68 -1.17
C ASP A 21 -12.39 -7.01 -2.38
N THR A 22 -11.19 -6.46 -2.23
CA THR A 22 -10.41 -5.87 -3.32
C THR A 22 -10.01 -6.92 -4.34
N ALA A 23 -9.61 -8.11 -3.90
CA ALA A 23 -9.29 -9.23 -4.78
C ALA A 23 -10.53 -9.69 -5.56
N ILE A 24 -11.69 -9.82 -4.91
CA ILE A 24 -12.94 -10.19 -5.57
C ILE A 24 -13.35 -9.15 -6.60
N LYS A 25 -13.26 -7.86 -6.27
CA LYS A 25 -13.56 -6.76 -7.21
C LYS A 25 -12.60 -6.72 -8.41
N ALA A 26 -11.34 -7.08 -8.22
CA ALA A 26 -10.39 -7.19 -9.33
C ALA A 26 -10.74 -8.35 -10.27
N LEU A 27 -11.17 -9.49 -9.72
CA LEU A 27 -11.56 -10.67 -10.50
C LEU A 27 -12.94 -10.53 -11.16
N ARG A 28 -13.85 -9.78 -10.52
CA ARG A 28 -15.25 -9.58 -10.94
C ARG A 28 -15.64 -8.10 -10.75
N PRO A 29 -15.20 -7.20 -11.64
CA PRO A 29 -15.29 -5.75 -11.43
C PRO A 29 -16.72 -5.22 -11.27
N ASN A 30 -17.68 -5.87 -11.91
CA ASN A 30 -19.08 -5.41 -11.94
C ASN A 30 -19.98 -6.12 -10.95
N ALA A 31 -19.45 -7.10 -10.23
CA ALA A 31 -20.24 -7.90 -9.28
C ALA A 31 -20.65 -7.10 -8.05
N LYS A 32 -21.89 -7.32 -7.62
CA LYS A 32 -22.42 -6.87 -6.34
C LYS A 32 -22.57 -8.09 -5.44
N PHE A 33 -22.00 -8.03 -4.26
CA PHE A 33 -21.96 -9.21 -3.40
C PHE A 33 -21.95 -8.85 -1.93
N GLU A 34 -22.42 -9.81 -1.16
CA GLU A 34 -22.15 -9.92 0.27
C GLU A 34 -21.28 -11.15 0.48
N MET A 35 -20.33 -11.05 1.35
CA MET A 35 -19.36 -12.11 1.62
C MET A 35 -19.19 -12.30 3.12
N SER A 36 -19.04 -13.55 3.51
CA SER A 36 -18.58 -13.93 4.84
C SER A 36 -17.43 -14.93 4.74
N ALA A 37 -16.55 -14.93 5.73
CA ALA A 37 -15.48 -15.90 5.85
C ALA A 37 -15.66 -16.72 7.12
N GLY A 38 -15.62 -18.02 6.97
CA GLY A 38 -15.78 -18.97 8.08
C GLY A 38 -15.50 -20.40 7.65
N GLY A 39 -15.02 -21.23 8.58
CA GLY A 39 -14.74 -22.63 8.28
C GLY A 39 -13.68 -22.86 7.20
N GLY A 40 -12.79 -21.89 6.98
CA GLY A 40 -11.75 -21.98 5.95
C GLY A 40 -12.23 -21.70 4.54
N THR A 41 -13.44 -21.19 4.36
CA THR A 41 -14.05 -20.90 3.07
C THR A 41 -14.58 -19.47 3.00
N PHE A 42 -14.79 -18.99 1.78
CA PHE A 42 -15.56 -17.77 1.50
C PHE A 42 -16.97 -18.16 1.08
N ASN A 43 -17.98 -17.54 1.70
CA ASN A 43 -19.37 -17.73 1.40
C ASN A 43 -19.95 -16.44 0.83
N PHE A 44 -20.79 -16.57 -0.19
CA PHE A 44 -21.46 -15.45 -0.84
C PHE A 44 -22.98 -15.58 -0.64
N PRO A 45 -23.53 -15.08 0.47
CA PRO A 45 -24.97 -15.08 0.71
C PRO A 45 -25.76 -14.35 -0.37
N ARG A 46 -25.14 -13.34 -0.95
CA ARG A 46 -25.68 -12.59 -2.09
C ARG A 46 -24.59 -12.45 -3.15
N TRP A 47 -24.94 -12.80 -4.38
CA TRP A 47 -24.08 -12.63 -5.54
C TRP A 47 -24.89 -12.20 -6.76
N GLU A 48 -24.53 -11.07 -7.34
CA GLU A 48 -25.12 -10.54 -8.56
C GLU A 48 -23.99 -10.06 -9.47
N ASP A 49 -23.78 -10.72 -10.59
CA ASP A 49 -22.82 -10.29 -11.59
C ASP A 49 -23.55 -10.03 -12.92
N PRO A 50 -23.58 -8.78 -13.41
CA PRO A 50 -24.16 -8.44 -14.72
C PRO A 50 -23.50 -9.19 -15.88
N ASP A 51 -22.25 -9.58 -15.75
CA ASP A 51 -21.52 -10.36 -16.75
C ASP A 51 -21.84 -11.86 -16.69
N GLY A 52 -22.72 -12.26 -15.78
CA GLY A 52 -23.17 -13.66 -15.63
C GLY A 52 -22.10 -14.60 -15.08
N LYS A 53 -21.03 -14.07 -14.49
CA LYS A 53 -19.94 -14.89 -13.93
C LYS A 53 -20.26 -15.34 -12.53
N ALA A 54 -19.91 -16.61 -12.23
CA ALA A 54 -20.00 -17.14 -10.88
C ALA A 54 -19.03 -16.43 -9.92
N PRO A 55 -19.27 -16.50 -8.59
CA PRO A 55 -18.30 -16.07 -7.61
C PRO A 55 -16.92 -16.72 -7.86
N PRO A 56 -15.82 -15.97 -7.68
CA PRO A 56 -14.52 -16.58 -7.82
C PRO A 56 -14.27 -17.65 -6.76
N THR A 57 -13.48 -18.64 -7.11
CA THR A 57 -13.09 -19.69 -6.18
C THR A 57 -12.18 -19.15 -5.08
N LYS A 58 -12.07 -19.90 -3.98
CA LYS A 58 -11.12 -19.57 -2.90
C LYS A 58 -9.69 -19.42 -3.44
N ASP A 59 -9.27 -20.32 -4.30
CA ASP A 59 -7.90 -20.32 -4.83
C ASP A 59 -7.65 -19.09 -5.72
N GLU A 60 -8.61 -18.71 -6.55
CA GLU A 60 -8.54 -17.47 -7.35
C GLU A 60 -8.46 -16.23 -6.46
N ILE A 61 -9.29 -16.15 -5.42
CA ILE A 61 -9.30 -15.02 -4.47
C ILE A 61 -7.96 -14.93 -3.74
N MET A 62 -7.46 -16.04 -3.23
CA MET A 62 -6.20 -16.06 -2.50
C MET A 62 -5.00 -15.73 -3.39
N ALA A 63 -4.96 -16.21 -4.62
CA ALA A 63 -3.92 -15.88 -5.57
C ALA A 63 -3.90 -14.36 -5.89
N GLU A 64 -5.06 -13.79 -6.14
CA GLU A 64 -5.17 -12.34 -6.40
C GLU A 64 -4.85 -11.50 -5.16
N PHE A 65 -5.28 -11.94 -3.99
CA PHE A 65 -4.92 -11.29 -2.72
C PHE A 65 -3.40 -11.27 -2.51
N GLU A 66 -2.72 -12.39 -2.68
CA GLU A 66 -1.25 -12.48 -2.53
C GLU A 66 -0.53 -11.61 -3.56
N ARG A 67 -1.03 -11.56 -4.79
CA ARG A 67 -0.51 -10.67 -5.82
C ARG A 67 -0.61 -9.20 -5.41
N GLN A 68 -1.78 -8.76 -4.97
CA GLN A 68 -2.01 -7.38 -4.52
C GLN A 68 -1.17 -7.04 -3.28
N LYS A 69 -1.09 -7.97 -2.33
CA LYS A 69 -0.25 -7.82 -1.13
C LYS A 69 1.22 -7.66 -1.49
N SER A 70 1.74 -8.48 -2.39
CA SER A 70 3.14 -8.38 -2.86
C SER A 70 3.44 -7.03 -3.52
N VAL A 71 2.50 -6.50 -4.30
CA VAL A 71 2.63 -5.16 -4.89
C VAL A 71 2.64 -4.09 -3.80
N ALA A 72 1.73 -4.17 -2.83
CA ALA A 72 1.66 -3.23 -1.73
C ALA A 72 2.94 -3.26 -0.86
N GLU A 73 3.46 -4.44 -0.56
CA GLU A 73 4.70 -4.61 0.20
C GLU A 73 5.92 -4.05 -0.57
N TYR A 74 5.97 -4.27 -1.89
CA TYR A 74 7.03 -3.70 -2.72
C TYR A 74 7.09 -2.16 -2.64
N TYR A 75 5.95 -1.50 -2.59
CA TYR A 75 5.86 -0.04 -2.50
C TYR A 75 5.80 0.50 -1.06
N GLN A 76 5.84 -0.36 -0.05
CA GLN A 76 5.77 0.06 1.36
C GLN A 76 6.85 1.09 1.71
N TYR A 77 8.07 0.90 1.19
CA TYR A 77 9.17 1.84 1.42
C TYR A 77 8.86 3.27 0.93
N ALA A 78 8.15 3.39 -0.20
CA ALA A 78 7.79 4.70 -0.74
C ALA A 78 6.74 5.39 0.13
N TYR A 79 5.76 4.64 0.62
CA TYR A 79 4.76 5.12 1.57
C TYR A 79 5.42 5.60 2.87
N ASP A 80 6.28 4.78 3.46
CA ASP A 80 6.99 5.10 4.71
C ASP A 80 7.88 6.34 4.54
N ARG A 81 8.62 6.43 3.45
CA ARG A 81 9.42 7.62 3.12
C ARG A 81 8.56 8.87 3.02
N CYS A 82 7.45 8.79 2.27
CA CYS A 82 6.54 9.92 2.08
C CYS A 82 6.04 10.49 3.41
N HIS A 83 5.73 9.64 4.39
CA HIS A 83 5.24 10.04 5.70
C HIS A 83 6.33 10.52 6.67
N HIS A 84 7.60 10.26 6.36
CA HIS A 84 8.74 10.64 7.18
C HIS A 84 9.60 11.77 6.57
N TYR A 85 9.36 12.12 5.31
CA TYR A 85 10.00 13.30 4.75
C TYR A 85 9.46 14.55 5.42
N PRO A 86 10.31 15.59 5.60
CA PRO A 86 9.81 16.92 5.90
C PRO A 86 8.81 17.36 4.83
N ASP A 87 7.84 18.17 5.19
CA ASP A 87 6.90 18.69 4.20
C ASP A 87 7.61 19.58 3.15
N GLY A 88 6.91 19.84 2.03
CA GLY A 88 7.53 20.56 0.92
C GLY A 88 8.01 21.99 1.27
N PHE A 89 7.27 22.68 2.14
CA PHE A 89 7.65 24.02 2.61
C PHE A 89 8.85 23.95 3.53
N GLU A 90 8.91 23.01 4.44
CA GLU A 90 10.05 22.77 5.32
C GLU A 90 11.31 22.42 4.52
N GLN A 91 11.18 21.58 3.48
CA GLN A 91 12.31 21.26 2.59
C GLN A 91 12.81 22.48 1.84
N LEU A 92 11.91 23.33 1.33
CA LEU A 92 12.29 24.56 0.63
C LEU A 92 12.96 25.56 1.57
N ASP A 93 12.47 25.69 2.80
CA ASP A 93 13.06 26.56 3.80
C ASP A 93 14.50 26.12 4.16
N MET A 94 14.70 24.84 4.41
CA MET A 94 16.02 24.27 4.65
C MET A 94 16.96 24.47 3.47
N LEU A 95 16.47 24.33 2.23
CA LEU A 95 17.25 24.58 1.03
C LEU A 95 17.63 26.06 0.90
N TRP A 96 16.68 26.97 1.16
CA TRP A 96 16.94 28.41 1.15
C TRP A 96 18.02 28.77 2.16
N HIS A 97 17.94 28.30 3.39
CA HIS A 97 18.97 28.52 4.41
C HIS A 97 20.34 27.99 3.97
N ALA A 98 20.38 26.78 3.41
CA ALA A 98 21.61 26.20 2.90
C ALA A 98 22.26 27.06 1.82
N VAL A 99 21.45 27.58 0.90
CA VAL A 99 21.93 28.50 -0.15
C VAL A 99 22.41 29.82 0.45
N ASN A 100 21.63 30.41 1.37
CA ASN A 100 21.97 31.69 2.02
C ASN A 100 23.25 31.58 2.87
N ASP A 101 23.51 30.46 3.47
CA ASP A 101 24.68 30.16 4.27
C ASP A 101 25.93 29.79 3.40
N GLY A 102 25.79 29.82 2.09
CA GLY A 102 26.89 29.51 1.16
C GLY A 102 27.24 28.02 1.07
N LEU A 103 26.33 27.14 1.46
CA LEU A 103 26.52 25.66 1.49
C LEU A 103 26.22 24.98 0.16
N CYS A 104 26.07 25.74 -0.95
CA CYS A 104 25.76 25.17 -2.26
C CYS A 104 26.82 24.15 -2.73
N ASP A 105 28.08 24.37 -2.47
CA ASP A 105 29.18 23.48 -2.81
C ASP A 105 29.26 22.28 -1.83
N GLY A 106 28.73 22.45 -0.62
CA GLY A 106 28.65 21.44 0.42
C GLY A 106 27.21 20.98 0.72
N LEU A 107 26.38 20.89 -0.29
CA LEU A 107 24.94 20.57 -0.10
C LEU A 107 24.69 19.27 0.67
N LYS A 108 25.60 18.30 0.60
CA LYS A 108 25.56 17.06 1.38
C LYS A 108 25.72 17.29 2.89
N ASP A 109 26.32 18.39 3.29
CA ASP A 109 26.50 18.77 4.69
C ASP A 109 25.29 19.55 5.23
N SER A 110 24.35 19.92 4.35
CA SER A 110 23.14 20.64 4.74
C SER A 110 22.19 19.78 5.55
N GLU A 111 21.43 20.42 6.44
CA GLU A 111 20.38 19.77 7.20
C GLU A 111 19.32 19.11 6.29
N TRP A 112 18.96 19.81 5.20
CA TRP A 112 18.05 19.27 4.19
C TRP A 112 18.52 17.92 3.66
N PHE A 113 19.74 17.81 3.18
CA PHE A 113 20.28 16.57 2.66
C PHE A 113 20.34 15.47 3.74
N LYS A 114 20.84 15.80 4.93
CA LYS A 114 20.96 14.84 6.04
C LYS A 114 19.62 14.26 6.45
N ARG A 115 18.58 15.09 6.59
CA ARG A 115 17.24 14.60 6.95
C ARG A 115 16.62 13.74 5.88
N ILE A 116 16.79 14.06 4.61
CA ILE A 116 16.33 13.23 3.49
C ILE A 116 17.11 11.91 3.43
N ASP A 117 18.42 11.95 3.63
CA ASP A 117 19.27 10.76 3.64
C ASP A 117 18.93 9.81 4.81
N GLU A 118 18.64 10.34 5.99
CA GLU A 118 18.15 9.56 7.13
C GLU A 118 16.86 8.79 6.81
N VAL A 119 15.90 9.47 6.18
CA VAL A 119 14.65 8.82 5.77
C VAL A 119 14.92 7.71 4.75
N LYS A 120 15.78 7.95 3.78
CA LYS A 120 16.14 6.94 2.78
C LYS A 120 16.86 5.73 3.39
N LYS A 121 17.70 5.95 4.40
CA LYS A 121 18.39 4.87 5.13
C LYS A 121 17.47 4.09 6.05
N LYS A 122 16.48 4.76 6.64
CA LYS A 122 15.49 4.12 7.52
C LYS A 122 14.52 3.23 6.74
N PHE A 123 14.19 3.63 5.52
CA PHE A 123 13.27 2.89 4.63
C PHE A 123 13.97 2.59 3.30
N PRO A 124 14.87 1.60 3.26
CA PRO A 124 15.56 1.22 2.03
C PRO A 124 14.61 0.62 1.01
N LYS A 125 15.03 0.63 -0.27
CA LYS A 125 14.31 0.00 -1.38
C LYS A 125 14.55 -1.52 -1.37
#